data_847449837dae2ac9d54565696da21827
#
_entry.id   847449837dae2ac9d54565696da21827
#
_cell.length_a   1.000
_cell.length_b   1.000
_cell.length_c   1.000
_cell.angle_alpha   90.00
_cell.angle_beta   90.00
_cell.angle_gamma   90.00
#
_symmetry.space_group_name_H-M   'P 1'
#
loop_
_entity.id
_entity.type
_entity.pdbx_description
1 polymer ?
#
loop_
_entity_poly.entity_id
_entity_poly.type
_entity_poly.pdbx_seq_one_letter_code
_entity_poly.pdbx_strand_id
1 'polypeptide(L)'
;IQEQGKFAGSRAPYGYRLDPKDKHHLVVDEETAPVVKRMFEMVADGNTLHYVATTLNSEEIPSPGRLLYDRGIASTDHFKNSKWYLQTIKRILTEEVYLGWMISGKFRSTYHSTGQKGSRPAPKEEWIVTKGTHEPIVTKELFDQVQLYFQRLKEELGRAAVYDSKSKKASIFKGHLRCGECGQAMFLRNKKNHAGERVPWYYCSLHENYNSSYCIKKAVKKQDVEDIALKLIRTQIKLFTDARELLTALNKKESSKTKFRIYSDQIRGVKKQIER
;
A
#
# COMPACT_ATOMS: atom_id res chain seq x y z
N ILE A 1 -13.69 -29.22 -2.27
CA ILE A 1 -13.15 -28.15 -3.15
C ILE A 1 -11.63 -28.07 -3.00
N GLN A 2 -11.07 -27.90 -1.80
CA GLN A 2 -9.61 -27.72 -1.62
C GLN A 2 -8.82 -29.01 -1.91
N GLU A 3 -9.26 -30.15 -1.43
CA GLU A 3 -8.64 -31.47 -1.67
C GLU A 3 -8.81 -31.96 -3.12
N GLN A 4 -9.78 -31.44 -3.83
CA GLN A 4 -10.07 -31.80 -5.23
C GLN A 4 -9.30 -30.94 -6.23
N GLY A 5 -8.42 -30.03 -5.77
CA GLY A 5 -7.69 -29.11 -6.63
C GLY A 5 -8.56 -28.10 -7.41
N LYS A 6 -9.79 -27.88 -6.95
CA LYS A 6 -10.72 -26.92 -7.57
C LYS A 6 -10.39 -25.50 -7.19
N PHE A 7 -10.47 -24.60 -8.15
CA PHE A 7 -10.27 -23.16 -7.89
C PHE A 7 -11.42 -22.61 -7.03
N ALA A 8 -11.05 -21.97 -5.90
CA ALA A 8 -12.02 -21.42 -4.95
C ALA A 8 -12.11 -19.89 -4.99
N GLY A 9 -11.34 -19.22 -5.84
CA GLY A 9 -11.33 -17.78 -5.95
C GLY A 9 -12.51 -17.23 -6.76
N SER A 10 -12.92 -16.00 -6.46
CA SER A 10 -13.96 -15.28 -7.23
C SER A 10 -13.46 -14.74 -8.56
N ARG A 11 -12.15 -14.62 -8.73
CA ARG A 11 -11.50 -14.06 -9.93
C ARG A 11 -10.31 -14.92 -10.31
N ALA A 12 -10.23 -15.28 -11.59
CA ALA A 12 -9.09 -16.02 -12.11
C ALA A 12 -7.79 -15.19 -12.00
N PRO A 13 -6.63 -15.83 -11.80
CA PRO A 13 -5.34 -15.19 -11.93
C PRO A 13 -5.14 -14.62 -13.35
N TYR A 14 -4.35 -13.55 -13.49
CA TYR A 14 -3.99 -12.98 -14.79
C TYR A 14 -3.31 -14.04 -15.64
N GLY A 15 -3.68 -14.18 -16.90
CA GLY A 15 -3.27 -15.29 -17.78
C GLY A 15 -4.26 -16.43 -17.83
N TYR A 16 -5.24 -16.46 -16.90
CA TYR A 16 -6.32 -17.42 -16.87
C TYR A 16 -7.69 -16.76 -16.85
N ARG A 17 -8.70 -17.50 -17.23
CA ARG A 17 -10.12 -17.18 -17.05
C ARG A 17 -10.83 -18.35 -16.40
N LEU A 18 -11.99 -18.10 -15.81
CA LEU A 18 -12.85 -19.18 -15.31
C LEU A 18 -13.53 -19.86 -16.50
N ASP A 19 -13.62 -21.20 -16.46
CA ASP A 19 -14.40 -21.93 -17.44
C ASP A 19 -15.88 -21.53 -17.34
N PRO A 20 -16.53 -21.14 -18.44
CA PRO A 20 -17.96 -20.82 -18.45
C PRO A 20 -18.86 -21.97 -17.96
N LYS A 21 -18.40 -23.23 -18.10
CA LYS A 21 -19.14 -24.43 -17.71
C LYS A 21 -18.83 -24.85 -16.27
N ASP A 22 -17.63 -24.61 -15.77
CA ASP A 22 -17.21 -24.91 -14.40
C ASP A 22 -16.41 -23.76 -13.81
N LYS A 23 -17.02 -22.94 -12.97
CA LYS A 23 -16.39 -21.81 -12.28
C LYS A 23 -15.23 -22.19 -11.35
N HIS A 24 -15.04 -23.48 -11.11
CA HIS A 24 -13.94 -24.01 -10.31
C HIS A 24 -12.77 -24.53 -11.16
N HIS A 25 -12.85 -24.40 -12.48
CA HIS A 25 -11.79 -24.76 -13.41
C HIS A 25 -11.18 -23.52 -14.06
N LEU A 26 -9.84 -23.50 -14.18
CA LEU A 26 -9.10 -22.43 -14.86
C LEU A 26 -8.80 -22.84 -16.30
N VAL A 27 -9.07 -21.93 -17.24
CA VAL A 27 -8.75 -22.08 -18.64
C VAL A 27 -7.77 -20.98 -19.04
N VAL A 28 -6.80 -21.30 -19.90
CA VAL A 28 -5.84 -20.32 -20.40
C VAL A 28 -6.56 -19.16 -21.12
N ASP A 29 -6.19 -17.94 -20.81
CA ASP A 29 -6.69 -16.73 -21.47
C ASP A 29 -5.71 -16.36 -22.57
N GLU A 30 -6.07 -16.58 -23.82
CA GLU A 30 -5.21 -16.34 -25.00
C GLU A 30 -4.71 -14.89 -25.12
N GLU A 31 -5.45 -13.94 -24.58
CA GLU A 31 -5.06 -12.53 -24.58
C GLU A 31 -3.92 -12.24 -23.58
N THR A 32 -3.99 -12.84 -22.38
CA THR A 32 -3.12 -12.47 -21.27
C THR A 32 -2.05 -13.52 -20.92
N ALA A 33 -2.23 -14.76 -21.31
CA ALA A 33 -1.24 -15.81 -21.09
C ALA A 33 0.12 -15.55 -21.76
N PRO A 34 0.19 -15.04 -23.02
CA PRO A 34 1.46 -14.67 -23.64
C PRO A 34 2.23 -13.60 -22.85
N VAL A 35 1.51 -12.67 -22.23
CA VAL A 35 2.12 -11.63 -21.38
C VAL A 35 2.76 -12.23 -20.13
N VAL A 36 2.08 -13.20 -19.50
CA VAL A 36 2.63 -13.93 -18.34
C VAL A 36 3.89 -14.69 -18.74
N LYS A 37 3.84 -15.46 -19.84
CA LYS A 37 5.00 -16.20 -20.33
C LYS A 37 6.19 -15.28 -20.60
N ARG A 38 5.96 -14.15 -21.28
CA ARG A 38 6.97 -13.12 -21.56
C ARG A 38 7.58 -12.55 -20.27
N MET A 39 6.80 -12.32 -19.21
CA MET A 39 7.34 -11.86 -17.92
C MET A 39 8.35 -12.86 -17.35
N PHE A 40 8.04 -14.16 -17.41
CA PHE A 40 8.95 -15.22 -16.95
C PHE A 40 10.23 -15.25 -17.79
N GLU A 41 10.11 -15.20 -19.12
CA GLU A 41 11.24 -15.17 -20.05
C GLU A 41 12.15 -13.96 -19.78
N MET A 42 11.59 -12.76 -19.66
CA MET A 42 12.37 -11.54 -19.38
C MET A 42 13.19 -11.68 -18.08
N VAL A 43 12.62 -12.23 -17.01
CA VAL A 43 13.35 -12.41 -15.75
C VAL A 43 14.35 -13.55 -15.81
N ALA A 44 14.06 -14.62 -16.52
CA ALA A 44 15.01 -15.71 -16.78
C ALA A 44 16.23 -15.21 -17.55
N ASP A 45 16.04 -14.27 -18.50
CA ASP A 45 17.11 -13.59 -19.26
C ASP A 45 17.91 -12.59 -18.41
N GLY A 46 17.63 -12.46 -17.12
CA GLY A 46 18.37 -11.62 -16.17
C GLY A 46 17.84 -10.20 -16.02
N ASN A 47 16.70 -9.86 -16.64
CA ASN A 47 16.11 -8.53 -16.47
C ASN A 47 15.51 -8.36 -15.07
N THR A 48 15.58 -7.13 -14.56
CA THR A 48 15.02 -6.80 -13.25
C THR A 48 13.49 -6.68 -13.31
N LEU A 49 12.81 -6.87 -12.18
CA LEU A 49 11.37 -6.64 -12.09
C LEU A 49 10.97 -5.21 -12.48
N HIS A 50 11.86 -4.25 -12.23
CA HIS A 50 11.66 -2.86 -12.63
C HIS A 50 11.63 -2.71 -14.16
N TYR A 51 12.57 -3.36 -14.84
CA TYR A 51 12.59 -3.39 -16.30
C TYR A 51 11.30 -3.97 -16.87
N VAL A 52 10.86 -5.13 -16.35
CA VAL A 52 9.60 -5.77 -16.77
C VAL A 52 8.41 -4.82 -16.57
N ALA A 53 8.29 -4.18 -15.38
CA ALA A 53 7.21 -3.24 -15.11
C ALA A 53 7.22 -2.04 -16.06
N THR A 54 8.40 -1.48 -16.34
CA THR A 54 8.54 -0.32 -17.21
C THR A 54 8.19 -0.68 -18.66
N THR A 55 8.65 -1.83 -19.14
CA THR A 55 8.37 -2.32 -20.50
C THR A 55 6.87 -2.54 -20.70
N LEU A 56 6.21 -3.28 -19.80
CA LEU A 56 4.76 -3.54 -19.90
C LEU A 56 3.93 -2.25 -19.82
N ASN A 57 4.35 -1.29 -18.99
CA ASN A 57 3.67 0.01 -18.89
C ASN A 57 3.92 0.90 -20.12
N SER A 58 5.11 0.87 -20.73
CA SER A 58 5.42 1.64 -21.93
C SER A 58 4.73 1.10 -23.19
N GLU A 59 4.47 -0.19 -23.21
CA GLU A 59 3.70 -0.87 -24.25
C GLU A 59 2.19 -0.80 -24.01
N GLU A 60 1.75 -0.09 -22.96
CA GLU A 60 0.34 0.07 -22.56
C GLU A 60 -0.40 -1.24 -22.33
N ILE A 61 0.31 -2.35 -22.05
CA ILE A 61 -0.29 -3.63 -21.73
C ILE A 61 -1.09 -3.51 -20.44
N PRO A 62 -2.40 -3.84 -20.44
CA PRO A 62 -3.25 -3.66 -19.27
C PRO A 62 -2.79 -4.52 -18.11
N SER A 63 -2.61 -3.89 -16.93
CA SER A 63 -2.36 -4.60 -15.67
C SER A 63 -3.60 -5.39 -15.25
N PRO A 64 -3.48 -6.36 -14.31
CA PRO A 64 -4.65 -7.12 -13.82
C PRO A 64 -5.79 -6.23 -13.35
N GLY A 65 -5.49 -5.11 -12.69
CA GLY A 65 -6.52 -4.14 -12.27
C GLY A 65 -7.14 -3.43 -13.47
N ARG A 66 -6.34 -2.93 -14.40
CA ARG A 66 -6.83 -2.26 -15.60
C ARG A 66 -7.68 -3.19 -16.46
N LEU A 67 -7.26 -4.44 -16.63
CA LEU A 67 -8.03 -5.44 -17.37
C LEU A 67 -9.41 -5.68 -16.77
N LEU A 68 -9.54 -5.70 -15.43
CA LEU A 68 -10.84 -5.81 -14.77
C LEU A 68 -11.75 -4.61 -15.07
N TYR A 69 -11.18 -3.41 -15.19
CA TYR A 69 -11.93 -2.22 -15.57
C TYR A 69 -12.34 -2.30 -17.05
N ASP A 70 -11.43 -2.63 -17.94
CA ASP A 70 -11.68 -2.72 -19.38
C ASP A 70 -12.71 -3.80 -19.73
N ARG A 71 -12.77 -4.89 -18.94
CA ARG A 71 -13.80 -5.96 -19.06
C ARG A 71 -15.10 -5.64 -18.31
N GLY A 72 -15.26 -4.45 -17.73
CA GLY A 72 -16.47 -4.05 -17.02
C GLY A 72 -16.73 -4.76 -15.69
N ILE A 73 -15.75 -5.49 -15.16
CA ILE A 73 -15.84 -6.23 -13.88
C ILE A 73 -15.61 -5.30 -12.68
N ALA A 74 -14.86 -4.22 -12.87
CA ALA A 74 -14.59 -3.18 -11.88
C ALA A 74 -14.83 -1.80 -12.45
N SER A 75 -15.49 -0.91 -11.70
CA SER A 75 -15.96 0.41 -12.18
C SER A 75 -15.25 1.62 -11.55
N THR A 76 -14.30 1.40 -10.61
CA THR A 76 -13.67 2.51 -9.90
C THR A 76 -12.45 3.07 -10.66
N ASP A 77 -12.20 4.38 -10.54
CA ASP A 77 -11.05 5.06 -11.16
C ASP A 77 -9.70 4.48 -10.72
N HIS A 78 -9.64 3.87 -9.54
CA HIS A 78 -8.46 3.16 -9.09
C HIS A 78 -8.07 2.02 -10.05
N PHE A 79 -9.04 1.26 -10.55
CA PHE A 79 -8.79 0.19 -11.51
C PHE A 79 -8.51 0.75 -12.91
N LYS A 80 -9.21 1.79 -13.34
CA LYS A 80 -9.01 2.48 -14.62
C LYS A 80 -7.55 2.93 -14.81
N ASN A 81 -6.94 3.47 -13.75
CA ASN A 81 -5.58 3.99 -13.76
C ASN A 81 -4.53 3.00 -13.25
N SER A 82 -4.91 1.73 -13.08
CA SER A 82 -4.00 0.69 -12.57
C SER A 82 -2.87 0.41 -13.56
N LYS A 83 -1.64 0.39 -13.05
CA LYS A 83 -0.41 0.09 -13.81
C LYS A 83 0.24 -1.18 -13.29
N TRP A 84 1.24 -1.66 -14.03
CA TRP A 84 2.10 -2.74 -13.59
C TRP A 84 3.03 -2.26 -12.48
N TYR A 85 2.94 -2.90 -11.32
CA TYR A 85 3.78 -2.65 -10.14
C TYR A 85 4.68 -3.86 -9.87
N LEU A 86 5.86 -3.59 -9.33
CA LEU A 86 6.83 -4.65 -8.97
C LEU A 86 6.22 -5.77 -8.13
N GLN A 87 5.35 -5.41 -7.19
CA GLN A 87 4.69 -6.38 -6.31
C GLN A 87 3.71 -7.28 -7.07
N THR A 88 3.01 -6.74 -8.06
CA THR A 88 2.08 -7.52 -8.91
C THR A 88 2.86 -8.51 -9.77
N ILE A 89 3.94 -8.06 -10.40
CA ILE A 89 4.83 -8.91 -11.21
C ILE A 89 5.45 -9.99 -10.33
N LYS A 90 6.02 -9.62 -9.18
CA LYS A 90 6.60 -10.58 -8.24
C LYS A 90 5.60 -11.66 -7.84
N ARG A 91 4.36 -11.29 -7.54
CA ARG A 91 3.30 -12.25 -7.19
C ARG A 91 3.05 -13.22 -8.33
N ILE A 92 2.89 -12.74 -9.56
CA ILE A 92 2.71 -13.59 -10.74
C ILE A 92 3.89 -14.57 -10.87
N LEU A 93 5.11 -14.08 -10.80
CA LEU A 93 6.32 -14.88 -10.99
C LEU A 93 6.62 -15.89 -9.85
N THR A 94 5.91 -15.80 -8.74
CA THR A 94 6.11 -16.70 -7.58
C THR A 94 4.93 -17.62 -7.29
N GLU A 95 3.84 -17.51 -8.05
CA GLU A 95 2.66 -18.36 -7.84
C GLU A 95 2.71 -19.62 -8.72
N GLU A 96 2.60 -20.76 -8.11
CA GLU A 96 2.68 -22.09 -8.74
C GLU A 96 1.45 -22.43 -9.60
N VAL A 97 0.42 -21.59 -9.57
CA VAL A 97 -0.75 -21.70 -10.46
C VAL A 97 -0.35 -21.70 -11.94
N TYR A 98 0.73 -20.99 -12.28
CA TYR A 98 1.23 -20.94 -13.66
C TYR A 98 1.91 -22.22 -14.13
N LEU A 99 2.19 -23.17 -13.21
CA LEU A 99 2.61 -24.55 -13.48
C LEU A 99 1.42 -25.52 -13.64
N GLY A 100 0.19 -25.03 -13.63
CA GLY A 100 -0.99 -25.90 -13.59
C GLY A 100 -1.24 -26.53 -12.22
N TRP A 101 -0.69 -25.95 -11.14
CA TRP A 101 -0.83 -26.46 -9.79
C TRP A 101 -1.79 -25.59 -8.97
N MET A 102 -2.69 -26.25 -8.23
CA MET A 102 -3.53 -25.57 -7.25
C MET A 102 -2.98 -25.79 -5.85
N ILE A 103 -2.70 -24.69 -5.15
CA ILE A 103 -2.24 -24.74 -3.76
C ILE A 103 -3.29 -24.08 -2.86
N SER A 104 -3.82 -24.89 -1.96
CA SER A 104 -4.80 -24.48 -0.96
C SER A 104 -4.20 -24.49 0.44
N GLY A 105 -4.84 -23.82 1.40
CA GLY A 105 -4.40 -23.85 2.79
C GLY A 105 -3.20 -22.94 3.12
N LYS A 106 -2.77 -22.05 2.21
CA LYS A 106 -1.66 -21.10 2.46
C LYS A 106 -1.92 -20.17 3.66
N PHE A 107 -3.20 -19.94 4.00
CA PHE A 107 -3.61 -19.08 5.10
C PHE A 107 -4.68 -19.72 5.95
N ARG A 108 -4.60 -19.53 7.27
CA ARG A 108 -5.62 -19.93 8.24
C ARG A 108 -6.37 -18.71 8.76
N SER A 109 -7.68 -18.81 8.87
CA SER A 109 -8.50 -17.80 9.54
C SER A 109 -8.14 -17.71 11.02
N THR A 110 -8.02 -16.49 11.55
CA THR A 110 -7.81 -16.25 12.98
C THR A 110 -9.11 -16.05 13.74
N TYR A 111 -10.27 -16.08 13.06
CA TYR A 111 -11.56 -15.82 13.67
C TYR A 111 -11.86 -16.75 14.87
N HIS A 112 -11.57 -18.04 14.73
CA HIS A 112 -11.81 -19.03 15.80
C HIS A 112 -10.88 -18.88 17.01
N SER A 113 -9.70 -18.25 16.84
CA SER A 113 -8.74 -18.09 17.93
C SER A 113 -8.79 -16.72 18.61
N THR A 114 -9.24 -15.67 17.91
CA THR A 114 -9.20 -14.29 18.38
C THR A 114 -10.56 -13.60 18.42
N GLY A 115 -11.59 -14.19 17.83
CA GLY A 115 -12.89 -13.57 17.60
C GLY A 115 -12.89 -12.42 16.58
N GLN A 116 -11.73 -12.09 16.03
CA GLN A 116 -11.58 -11.03 15.04
C GLN A 116 -11.30 -11.60 13.64
N LYS A 117 -11.89 -10.98 12.62
CA LYS A 117 -11.62 -11.35 11.22
C LYS A 117 -10.16 -11.04 10.89
N GLY A 118 -9.40 -12.07 10.59
CA GLY A 118 -8.00 -11.98 10.19
C GLY A 118 -7.52 -13.31 9.60
N SER A 119 -6.31 -13.31 9.07
CA SER A 119 -5.66 -14.51 8.57
C SER A 119 -4.18 -14.51 8.90
N ARG A 120 -3.63 -15.69 9.17
CA ARG A 120 -2.19 -15.91 9.38
C ARG A 120 -1.68 -16.93 8.36
N PRO A 121 -0.42 -16.80 7.90
CA PRO A 121 0.19 -17.84 7.07
C PRO A 121 0.20 -19.18 7.77
N ALA A 122 -0.14 -20.24 7.03
CA ALA A 122 0.03 -21.61 7.48
C ALA A 122 1.44 -22.13 7.18
N PRO A 123 2.01 -23.05 7.98
CA PRO A 123 3.22 -23.75 7.64
C PRO A 123 3.12 -24.42 6.28
N LYS A 124 4.23 -24.50 5.53
CA LYS A 124 4.22 -25.08 4.18
C LYS A 124 3.84 -26.58 4.16
N GLU A 125 4.12 -27.27 5.24
CA GLU A 125 3.84 -28.68 5.44
C GLU A 125 2.33 -28.97 5.47
N GLU A 126 1.53 -27.95 5.74
CA GLU A 126 0.06 -28.04 5.81
C GLU A 126 -0.61 -27.61 4.49
N TRP A 127 0.15 -27.19 3.50
CA TRP A 127 -0.41 -26.79 2.23
C TRP A 127 -0.87 -28.00 1.42
N ILE A 128 -2.07 -27.91 0.88
CA ILE A 128 -2.62 -28.92 -0.01
C ILE A 128 -2.20 -28.55 -1.43
N VAL A 129 -1.31 -29.35 -2.02
CA VAL A 129 -0.78 -29.12 -3.37
C VAL A 129 -1.38 -30.17 -4.32
N THR A 130 -2.21 -29.73 -5.26
CA THR A 130 -2.77 -30.58 -6.32
C THR A 130 -2.17 -30.15 -7.65
N LYS A 131 -1.49 -31.07 -8.34
CA LYS A 131 -0.84 -30.83 -9.62
C LYS A 131 -1.74 -31.20 -10.79
N GLY A 132 -1.52 -30.56 -11.96
CA GLY A 132 -2.23 -30.90 -13.19
C GLY A 132 -3.74 -30.61 -13.14
N THR A 133 -4.12 -29.54 -12.41
CA THR A 133 -5.52 -29.13 -12.28
C THR A 133 -6.02 -28.33 -13.49
N HIS A 134 -5.12 -27.72 -14.23
CA HIS A 134 -5.39 -26.92 -15.42
C HIS A 134 -4.12 -26.83 -16.30
N GLU A 135 -4.26 -26.31 -17.50
CA GLU A 135 -3.16 -26.17 -18.45
C GLU A 135 -2.12 -25.17 -17.95
N PRO A 136 -0.81 -25.52 -17.90
CA PRO A 136 0.25 -24.61 -17.46
C PRO A 136 0.57 -23.55 -18.53
N ILE A 137 0.85 -22.32 -18.11
CA ILE A 137 1.32 -21.24 -18.99
C ILE A 137 2.83 -21.28 -19.15
N VAL A 138 3.57 -21.76 -18.16
CA VAL A 138 5.03 -21.84 -18.17
C VAL A 138 5.50 -23.25 -17.82
N THR A 139 6.65 -23.62 -18.35
CA THR A 139 7.30 -24.88 -18.01
C THR A 139 7.91 -24.82 -16.61
N LYS A 140 8.13 -26.00 -16.01
CA LYS A 140 8.74 -26.08 -14.69
C LYS A 140 10.18 -25.53 -14.72
N GLU A 141 10.94 -25.77 -15.79
CA GLU A 141 12.31 -25.31 -15.94
C GLU A 141 12.38 -23.77 -15.92
N LEU A 142 11.50 -23.10 -16.68
CA LEU A 142 11.42 -21.64 -16.75
C LEU A 142 11.00 -21.05 -15.40
N PHE A 143 10.03 -21.68 -14.72
CA PHE A 143 9.61 -21.27 -13.38
C PHE A 143 10.76 -21.39 -12.39
N ASP A 144 11.46 -22.52 -12.35
CA ASP A 144 12.58 -22.78 -11.44
C ASP A 144 13.74 -21.80 -11.66
N GLN A 145 14.06 -21.44 -12.90
CA GLN A 145 15.05 -20.39 -13.22
C GLN A 145 14.68 -19.05 -12.57
N VAL A 146 13.42 -18.67 -12.65
CA VAL A 146 12.92 -17.42 -12.03
C VAL A 146 12.96 -17.52 -10.51
N GLN A 147 12.65 -18.70 -9.91
CA GLN A 147 12.78 -18.87 -8.45
C GLN A 147 14.24 -18.75 -7.99
N LEU A 148 15.20 -19.26 -8.75
CA LEU A 148 16.65 -19.08 -8.47
C LEU A 148 17.05 -17.60 -8.49
N TYR A 149 16.51 -16.81 -9.42
CA TYR A 149 16.70 -15.35 -9.43
C TYR A 149 16.22 -14.72 -8.11
N PHE A 150 15.02 -15.06 -7.63
CA PHE A 150 14.51 -14.55 -6.35
C PHE A 150 15.30 -15.02 -5.15
N GLN A 151 15.80 -16.25 -5.16
CA GLN A 151 16.65 -16.78 -4.08
C GLN A 151 17.96 -15.99 -3.99
N ARG A 152 18.65 -15.78 -5.11
CA ARG A 152 19.89 -14.96 -5.17
C ARG A 152 19.63 -13.54 -4.69
N LEU A 153 18.56 -12.92 -5.16
CA LEU A 153 18.15 -11.57 -4.74
C LEU A 153 17.89 -11.50 -3.22
N LYS A 154 17.25 -12.51 -2.66
CA LYS A 154 17.03 -12.62 -1.20
C LYS A 154 18.32 -12.76 -0.41
N GLU A 155 19.27 -13.54 -0.91
CA GLU A 155 20.58 -13.72 -0.29
C GLU A 155 21.40 -12.42 -0.31
N GLU A 156 21.43 -11.73 -1.44
CA GLU A 156 22.11 -10.43 -1.60
C GLU A 156 21.48 -9.35 -0.71
N LEU A 157 20.15 -9.22 -0.71
CA LEU A 157 19.42 -8.29 0.14
C LEU A 157 19.50 -8.69 1.62
N GLY A 158 19.49 -9.99 1.92
CA GLY A 158 19.65 -10.53 3.27
C GLY A 158 21.00 -10.15 3.88
N ARG A 159 22.08 -10.23 3.11
CA ARG A 159 23.42 -9.75 3.53
C ARG A 159 23.42 -8.23 3.78
N ALA A 160 22.76 -7.45 2.93
CA ALA A 160 22.62 -6.01 3.12
C ALA A 160 21.74 -5.66 4.33
N ALA A 161 20.67 -6.42 4.58
CA ALA A 161 19.74 -6.20 5.69
C ALA A 161 20.33 -6.53 7.05
N VAL A 162 21.22 -7.53 7.14
CA VAL A 162 21.95 -7.86 8.38
C VAL A 162 22.85 -6.72 8.82
N TYR A 163 23.37 -5.94 7.87
CA TYR A 163 24.21 -4.77 8.18
C TYR A 163 23.42 -3.57 8.75
N ASP A 164 22.09 -3.49 8.49
CA ASP A 164 21.24 -2.33 8.83
C ASP A 164 20.21 -2.62 9.95
N SER A 165 20.20 -3.83 10.52
CA SER A 165 19.17 -4.21 11.51
C SER A 165 19.29 -3.48 12.86
N LYS A 166 20.42 -2.83 13.15
CA LYS A 166 20.65 -2.05 14.38
C LYS A 166 20.16 -0.60 14.32
N SER A 167 19.74 -0.08 13.15
CA SER A 167 19.38 1.34 12.98
C SER A 167 17.94 1.60 12.54
N LYS A 168 17.05 0.62 12.53
CA LYS A 168 15.65 0.81 12.16
C LYS A 168 14.84 1.53 13.27
N LYS A 169 15.20 2.77 13.58
CA LYS A 169 14.23 3.70 14.13
C LYS A 169 13.20 3.96 13.04
N ALA A 170 12.00 3.42 13.21
CA ALA A 170 10.92 3.68 12.27
C ALA A 170 10.75 5.19 12.13
N SER A 171 10.69 5.69 10.91
CA SER A 171 10.43 7.11 10.67
C SER A 171 9.07 7.48 11.26
N ILE A 172 9.02 8.54 12.09
CA ILE A 172 7.78 9.07 12.67
C ILE A 172 6.78 9.51 11.58
N PHE A 173 7.27 9.83 10.38
CA PHE A 173 6.45 10.25 9.24
C PHE A 173 6.07 9.10 8.30
N LYS A 174 6.34 7.84 8.67
CA LYS A 174 5.98 6.68 7.85
C LYS A 174 4.47 6.65 7.58
N GLY A 175 4.09 6.66 6.30
CA GLY A 175 2.69 6.65 5.86
C GLY A 175 2.00 8.03 5.85
N HIS A 176 2.57 9.04 6.49
CA HIS A 176 2.00 10.40 6.56
C HIS A 176 2.59 11.35 5.52
N LEU A 177 3.88 11.20 5.17
CA LEU A 177 4.54 12.06 4.20
C LEU A 177 4.20 11.61 2.78
N ARG A 178 3.64 12.53 1.99
CA ARG A 178 3.24 12.29 0.60
C ARG A 178 3.94 13.25 -0.36
N CYS A 179 4.18 12.79 -1.57
CA CYS A 179 4.73 13.62 -2.64
C CYS A 179 3.70 14.66 -3.09
N GLY A 180 4.08 15.94 -3.13
CA GLY A 180 3.19 17.03 -3.53
C GLY A 180 2.77 16.99 -5.01
N GLU A 181 3.51 16.28 -5.86
CA GLU A 181 3.21 16.13 -7.29
C GLU A 181 2.23 14.98 -7.58
N CYS A 182 2.56 13.78 -7.08
CA CYS A 182 1.84 12.57 -7.44
C CYS A 182 1.01 11.96 -6.30
N GLY A 183 1.02 12.54 -5.10
CA GLY A 183 0.29 12.06 -3.92
C GLY A 183 0.80 10.74 -3.32
N GLN A 184 1.81 10.09 -3.92
CA GLN A 184 2.33 8.82 -3.44
C GLN A 184 3.15 8.98 -2.16
N ALA A 185 3.18 7.93 -1.34
CA ALA A 185 3.95 7.93 -0.10
C ALA A 185 5.45 8.15 -0.35
N MET A 186 6.07 8.92 0.52
CA MET A 186 7.52 9.07 0.53
C MET A 186 8.14 8.12 1.55
N PHE A 187 9.30 7.58 1.24
CA PHE A 187 10.03 6.66 2.11
C PHE A 187 11.42 7.18 2.45
N LEU A 188 11.91 6.82 3.64
CA LEU A 188 13.20 7.23 4.15
C LEU A 188 14.32 6.34 3.58
N ARG A 189 15.36 6.96 3.02
CA ARG A 189 16.56 6.28 2.52
C ARG A 189 17.81 7.08 2.89
N ASN A 190 18.85 6.39 3.30
CA ASN A 190 20.14 7.02 3.57
C ASN A 190 20.93 7.19 2.26
N LYS A 191 21.37 8.42 1.99
CA LYS A 191 22.25 8.76 0.86
C LYS A 191 23.60 9.22 1.42
N LYS A 192 24.70 8.81 0.78
CA LYS A 192 26.02 9.36 1.09
C LYS A 192 26.10 10.80 0.58
N ASN A 193 26.52 11.72 1.42
CA ASN A 193 26.90 13.08 1.01
C ASN A 193 28.31 13.08 0.38
N HIS A 194 28.80 14.24 -0.06
CA HIS A 194 30.13 14.37 -0.65
C HIS A 194 31.26 14.02 0.33
N ALA A 195 31.03 14.11 1.64
CA ALA A 195 31.97 13.71 2.70
C ALA A 195 31.91 12.22 3.02
N GLY A 196 31.09 11.42 2.32
CA GLY A 196 30.93 9.98 2.56
C GLY A 196 29.98 9.61 3.71
N GLU A 197 29.42 10.60 4.42
CA GLU A 197 28.50 10.39 5.53
C GLU A 197 27.10 10.00 5.02
N ARG A 198 26.43 9.10 5.76
CA ARG A 198 25.06 8.68 5.44
C ARG A 198 24.04 9.65 6.01
N VAL A 199 23.43 10.46 5.14
CA VAL A 199 22.38 11.42 5.49
C VAL A 199 21.01 10.84 5.10
N PRO A 200 20.01 10.84 6.00
CA PRO A 200 18.67 10.35 5.71
C PRO A 200 17.87 11.36 4.89
N TRP A 201 17.25 10.87 3.80
CA TRP A 201 16.39 11.64 2.90
C TRP A 201 15.07 10.92 2.66
N TYR A 202 13.98 11.67 2.49
CA TYR A 202 12.72 11.16 1.97
C TYR A 202 12.67 11.26 0.46
N TYR A 203 12.29 10.17 -0.19
CA TYR A 203 12.16 10.05 -1.64
C TYR A 203 10.73 9.66 -2.02
N CYS A 204 10.25 10.17 -3.15
CA CYS A 204 8.98 9.75 -3.72
C CYS A 204 9.06 8.29 -4.18
N SER A 205 8.12 7.45 -3.73
CA SER A 205 8.11 6.04 -4.08
C SER A 205 7.84 5.80 -5.57
N LEU A 206 7.03 6.65 -6.21
CA LEU A 206 6.73 6.51 -7.62
C LEU A 206 7.97 6.80 -8.49
N HIS A 207 8.68 7.88 -8.19
CA HIS A 207 9.89 8.23 -8.94
C HIS A 207 11.00 7.19 -8.80
N GLU A 208 11.25 6.70 -7.57
CA GLU A 208 12.32 5.73 -7.29
C GLU A 208 12.02 4.34 -7.88
N ASN A 209 10.73 3.96 -7.99
CA ASN A 209 10.33 2.65 -8.49
C ASN A 209 10.06 2.62 -10.00
N TYR A 210 9.72 3.75 -10.63
CA TYR A 210 9.23 3.79 -12.03
C TYR A 210 9.93 4.82 -12.91
N ASN A 211 10.99 5.47 -12.41
CA ASN A 211 11.73 6.50 -13.14
C ASN A 211 10.95 7.82 -13.39
N SER A 212 11.62 8.80 -14.01
CA SER A 212 11.17 10.18 -14.15
C SER A 212 9.88 10.41 -14.95
N SER A 213 9.41 9.41 -15.68
CA SER A 213 8.23 9.55 -16.56
C SER A 213 6.91 9.81 -15.81
N TYR A 214 6.83 9.50 -14.52
CA TYR A 214 5.58 9.57 -13.75
C TYR A 214 5.59 10.60 -12.63
N CYS A 215 6.75 11.07 -12.22
CA CYS A 215 6.90 12.10 -11.19
C CYS A 215 8.29 12.71 -11.26
N ILE A 216 8.38 14.03 -11.10
CA ILE A 216 9.67 14.72 -10.97
C ILE A 216 10.36 14.22 -9.69
N LYS A 217 11.67 13.99 -9.76
CA LYS A 217 12.45 13.55 -8.61
C LYS A 217 12.31 14.51 -7.44
N LYS A 218 11.61 14.07 -6.40
CA LYS A 218 11.48 14.81 -5.15
C LYS A 218 12.26 14.09 -4.06
N ALA A 219 13.24 14.78 -3.49
CA ALA A 219 14.02 14.33 -2.36
C ALA A 219 14.13 15.48 -1.35
N VAL A 220 13.80 15.18 -0.07
CA VAL A 220 13.83 16.16 1.02
C VAL A 220 14.64 15.56 2.17
N LYS A 221 15.52 16.33 2.79
CA LYS A 221 16.26 15.88 3.96
C LYS A 221 15.30 15.58 5.12
N LYS A 222 15.58 14.54 5.88
CA LYS A 222 14.79 14.18 7.06
C LYS A 222 14.73 15.35 8.05
N GLN A 223 15.86 16.02 8.29
CA GLN A 223 15.96 17.13 9.21
C GLN A 223 15.01 18.29 8.81
N ASP A 224 14.99 18.66 7.52
CA ASP A 224 14.14 19.76 7.04
C ASP A 224 12.64 19.45 7.28
N VAL A 225 12.24 18.17 7.11
CA VAL A 225 10.86 17.75 7.38
C VAL A 225 10.54 17.82 8.88
N GLU A 226 11.47 17.40 9.74
CA GLU A 226 11.32 17.47 11.19
C GLU A 226 11.22 18.93 11.68
N ASP A 227 12.05 19.82 11.17
CA ASP A 227 12.06 21.22 11.53
C ASP A 227 10.76 21.94 11.10
N ILE A 228 10.27 21.65 9.87
CA ILE A 228 8.99 22.17 9.38
C ILE A 228 7.83 21.66 10.24
N ALA A 229 7.81 20.36 10.53
CA ALA A 229 6.76 19.77 11.36
C ALA A 229 6.73 20.36 12.76
N LEU A 230 7.88 20.51 13.41
CA LEU A 230 7.97 21.15 14.73
C LEU A 230 7.50 22.60 14.70
N LYS A 231 7.87 23.36 13.66
CA LYS A 231 7.42 24.75 13.49
C LYS A 231 5.90 24.82 13.34
N LEU A 232 5.31 23.94 12.52
CA LEU A 232 3.85 23.87 12.34
C LEU A 232 3.13 23.50 13.65
N ILE A 233 3.62 22.51 14.39
CA ILE A 233 3.04 22.12 15.67
C ILE A 233 3.09 23.28 16.66
N ARG A 234 4.23 23.94 16.79
CA ARG A 234 4.37 25.11 17.67
C ARG A 234 3.40 26.24 17.30
N THR A 235 3.24 26.50 16.00
CA THR A 235 2.30 27.50 15.50
C THR A 235 0.85 27.13 15.84
N GLN A 236 0.47 25.86 15.66
CA GLN A 236 -0.88 25.39 16.02
C GLN A 236 -1.15 25.46 17.52
N ILE A 237 -0.18 25.08 18.36
CA ILE A 237 -0.29 25.20 19.81
C ILE A 237 -0.51 26.66 20.20
N LYS A 238 0.27 27.57 19.64
CA LYS A 238 0.13 29.02 19.92
C LYS A 238 -1.25 29.53 19.53
N LEU A 239 -1.71 29.23 18.29
CA LEU A 239 -3.04 29.63 17.83
C LEU A 239 -4.16 29.07 18.72
N PHE A 240 -4.03 27.82 19.18
CA PHE A 240 -5.00 27.22 20.09
C PHE A 240 -5.01 27.87 21.46
N THR A 241 -3.83 28.22 22.00
CA THR A 241 -3.69 28.93 23.27
C THR A 241 -4.31 30.31 23.21
N ASP A 242 -3.98 31.08 22.16
CA ASP A 242 -4.52 32.42 21.93
C ASP A 242 -6.05 32.39 21.79
N ALA A 243 -6.59 31.42 21.04
CA ALA A 243 -8.04 31.23 20.90
C ALA A 243 -8.72 30.88 22.24
N ARG A 244 -8.09 30.05 23.05
CA ARG A 244 -8.60 29.67 24.38
C ARG A 244 -8.63 30.88 25.32
N GLU A 245 -7.60 31.72 25.32
CA GLU A 245 -7.55 32.95 26.12
C GLU A 245 -8.64 33.92 25.70
N LEU A 246 -8.83 34.12 24.37
CA LEU A 246 -9.92 34.93 23.81
C LEU A 246 -11.30 34.45 24.25
N LEU A 247 -11.58 33.14 24.14
CA LEU A 247 -12.84 32.54 24.57
C LEU A 247 -13.05 32.75 26.07
N THR A 248 -12.00 32.60 26.89
CA THR A 248 -12.09 32.81 28.34
C THR A 248 -12.39 34.28 28.67
N ALA A 249 -11.80 35.21 27.94
CA ALA A 249 -12.08 36.64 28.11
C ALA A 249 -13.50 37.03 27.68
N LEU A 250 -14.01 36.45 26.58
CA LEU A 250 -15.39 36.64 26.12
C LEU A 250 -16.42 36.08 27.11
N ASN A 251 -16.19 34.86 27.64
CA ASN A 251 -17.07 34.25 28.64
C ASN A 251 -17.10 35.05 29.97
N LYS A 252 -15.99 35.65 30.36
CA LYS A 252 -15.96 36.56 31.52
C LYS A 252 -16.80 37.82 31.25
N LYS A 253 -16.77 38.38 30.01
CA LYS A 253 -17.59 39.54 29.66
C LYS A 253 -19.09 39.19 29.62
N GLU A 254 -19.47 38.05 29.06
CA GLU A 254 -20.86 37.58 29.05
C GLU A 254 -21.37 37.27 30.45
N SER A 255 -20.60 36.58 31.29
CA SER A 255 -20.93 36.33 32.67
C SER A 255 -21.16 37.63 33.50
N SER A 256 -20.37 38.66 33.21
CA SER A 256 -20.55 39.99 33.85
C SER A 256 -21.81 40.68 33.36
N LYS A 257 -22.15 40.64 32.08
CA LYS A 257 -23.41 41.18 31.55
C LYS A 257 -24.63 40.45 32.04
N THR A 258 -24.57 39.13 32.15
CA THR A 258 -25.66 38.30 32.66
C THR A 258 -25.92 38.59 34.17
N LYS A 259 -24.86 38.70 34.97
CA LYS A 259 -24.98 39.08 36.40
C LYS A 259 -25.57 40.46 36.53
N PHE A 260 -25.11 41.42 35.75
CA PHE A 260 -25.64 42.79 35.81
C PHE A 260 -27.14 42.83 35.45
N ARG A 261 -27.57 42.05 34.46
CA ARG A 261 -28.98 41.93 34.07
C ARG A 261 -29.82 41.32 35.18
N ILE A 262 -29.36 40.24 35.81
CA ILE A 262 -30.02 39.60 36.97
C ILE A 262 -30.18 40.58 38.12
N TYR A 263 -29.11 41.30 38.50
CA TYR A 263 -29.19 42.28 39.59
C TYR A 263 -30.09 43.47 39.24
N SER A 264 -30.11 43.93 37.99
CA SER A 264 -31.00 44.99 37.52
C SER A 264 -32.48 44.59 37.61
N ASP A 265 -32.79 43.33 37.24
CA ASP A 265 -34.15 42.82 37.29
C ASP A 265 -34.60 42.58 38.76
N GLN A 266 -33.71 42.16 39.66
CA GLN A 266 -33.97 42.06 41.10
C GLN A 266 -34.26 43.43 41.73
N ILE A 267 -33.44 44.43 41.42
CA ILE A 267 -33.65 45.81 41.91
C ILE A 267 -34.98 46.37 41.42
N ARG A 268 -35.32 46.12 40.17
CA ARG A 268 -36.61 46.55 39.57
C ARG A 268 -37.80 45.88 40.27
N GLY A 269 -37.66 44.59 40.63
CA GLY A 269 -38.65 43.83 41.40
C GLY A 269 -38.89 44.41 42.78
N VAL A 270 -37.82 44.72 43.54
CA VAL A 270 -37.87 45.29 44.88
C VAL A 270 -38.49 46.73 44.84
N LYS A 271 -38.11 47.56 43.87
CA LYS A 271 -38.71 48.88 43.68
C LYS A 271 -40.23 48.82 43.49
N LYS A 272 -40.73 47.91 42.67
CA LYS A 272 -42.18 47.68 42.49
C LYS A 272 -42.91 47.22 43.77
N GLN A 273 -42.20 46.53 44.70
CA GLN A 273 -42.79 46.14 45.97
C GLN A 273 -42.83 47.25 46.99
N ILE A 274 -41.95 48.25 46.90
CA ILE A 274 -41.91 49.43 47.78
C ILE A 274 -42.94 50.46 47.33
N GLU A 275 -43.29 50.52 46.06
CA GLU A 275 -44.27 51.43 45.47
C GLU A 275 -45.72 50.90 45.58
N ARG A 276 -45.93 49.72 46.13
CA ARG A 276 -47.26 49.15 46.48
C ARG A 276 -47.51 49.28 47.97
#